data_68cc5b806ab01080600b5785b2b3eead
#
_entry.id   68cc5b806ab01080600b5785b2b3eead
#
_cell.length_a   1.000
_cell.length_b   1.000
_cell.length_c   1.000
_cell.angle_alpha   90.00
_cell.angle_beta   90.00
_cell.angle_gamma   90.00
#
_symmetry.space_group_name_H-M   'P 1'
#
loop_
_entity.id
_entity.type
_entity.pdbx_description
1 polymer ?
#
loop_
_entity_poly.entity_id
_entity_poly.type
_entity_poly.pdbx_seq_one_letter_code
_entity_poly.pdbx_strand_id
1 'polypeptide(L)'
;SFQLMTMKHSPHIAVVTNLAPNHLDVHRDMAEYVAAKENIFRHQSGEDVAVFNADNDITAEQSHRAPGRARLFSRQDEVADGVFLRGEDIVCRSGGHERVVMTTGDIKIPGVHNVENYMAAIAAVDGLVPDEVIRDFAREFGGVEHRIELVRTYRGVRYYNDSIASSPSRTIAGLRSFHEKVILIAGGYDKHIPFDVLGPEIVEHVKLLVLCGATADKIRAAVENAPGYEPGKPEILDVTPFTAAVEAARDRAQPGDVVTLSPACAAFDQFKNFAERGKFFKSIVNGWQE
;
A
#
# COMPACT_ATOMS: atom_id res chain seq x y z
N SER A 1 12.45 9.98 3.02
CA SER A 1 13.56 10.46 3.87
C SER A 1 14.36 11.58 3.20
N PHE A 2 14.69 11.47 1.92
CA PHE A 2 15.56 12.45 1.21
C PHE A 2 15.10 13.90 1.38
N GLN A 3 13.83 14.20 1.17
CA GLN A 3 13.27 15.54 1.33
C GLN A 3 13.35 16.05 2.78
N LEU A 4 13.34 15.14 3.76
CA LEU A 4 13.36 15.47 5.17
C LEU A 4 14.78 15.64 5.75
N MET A 5 15.82 15.09 5.10
CA MET A 5 17.21 15.12 5.63
C MET A 5 17.70 16.54 5.95
N THR A 6 17.33 17.51 5.13
CA THR A 6 17.75 18.92 5.25
C THR A 6 16.64 19.83 5.78
N MET A 7 15.53 19.28 6.20
CA MET A 7 14.38 20.04 6.68
C MET A 7 14.70 20.70 8.02
N LYS A 8 14.44 22.01 8.11
CA LYS A 8 14.71 22.83 9.30
C LYS A 8 13.44 23.39 9.95
N HIS A 9 12.30 23.13 9.36
CA HIS A 9 11.00 23.57 9.85
C HIS A 9 10.03 22.40 9.75
N SER A 10 9.22 22.20 10.79
CA SER A 10 8.18 21.18 10.81
C SER A 10 6.81 21.80 10.50
N PRO A 11 5.88 21.09 9.87
CA PRO A 11 4.52 21.55 9.70
C PRO A 11 3.78 21.62 11.04
N HIS A 12 2.70 22.40 11.11
CA HIS A 12 1.84 22.47 12.28
C HIS A 12 1.23 21.10 12.63
N ILE A 13 0.85 20.32 11.62
CA ILE A 13 0.39 18.94 11.79
C ILE A 13 1.33 18.00 11.02
N ALA A 14 2.00 17.11 11.74
CA ALA A 14 2.88 16.09 11.18
C ALA A 14 2.27 14.70 11.37
N VAL A 15 2.45 13.80 10.39
CA VAL A 15 1.96 12.41 10.48
C VAL A 15 3.09 11.44 10.13
N VAL A 16 3.33 10.47 10.99
CA VAL A 16 4.26 9.35 10.74
C VAL A 16 3.47 8.06 10.82
N THR A 17 3.18 7.46 9.66
CA THR A 17 2.30 6.29 9.57
C THR A 17 3.01 5.00 9.94
N ASN A 18 4.19 4.76 9.36
CA ASN A 18 4.98 3.55 9.60
C ASN A 18 6.46 3.81 9.32
N LEU A 19 7.33 3.12 10.07
CA LEU A 19 8.74 3.01 9.81
C LEU A 19 9.17 1.55 9.78
N ALA A 20 9.75 1.15 8.67
CA ALA A 20 10.34 -0.17 8.45
C ALA A 20 11.64 0.00 7.65
N PRO A 21 12.57 -0.95 7.69
CA PRO A 21 13.81 -0.90 6.93
C PRO A 21 13.55 -0.60 5.45
N ASN A 22 14.12 0.51 4.97
CA ASN A 22 14.02 0.93 3.59
C ASN A 22 15.15 1.95 3.29
N HIS A 23 15.57 2.05 2.03
CA HIS A 23 16.61 3.01 1.59
C HIS A 23 17.95 2.88 2.34
N LEU A 24 18.31 1.66 2.79
CA LEU A 24 19.60 1.38 3.43
C LEU A 24 20.77 1.32 2.41
N ASP A 25 20.46 1.44 1.14
CA ASP A 25 21.41 1.70 0.04
C ASP A 25 21.91 3.16 0.03
N VAL A 26 21.18 4.07 0.69
CA VAL A 26 21.46 5.50 0.74
C VAL A 26 21.77 5.98 2.16
N HIS A 27 21.03 5.48 3.15
CA HIS A 27 21.30 5.76 4.55
C HIS A 27 22.31 4.75 5.10
N ARG A 28 23.26 5.25 5.88
CA ARG A 28 24.30 4.44 6.50
C ARG A 28 23.71 3.29 7.35
N ASP A 29 22.62 3.58 8.06
CA ASP A 29 21.94 2.64 8.95
C ASP A 29 20.48 3.08 9.23
N MET A 30 19.74 2.24 9.97
CA MET A 30 18.36 2.55 10.37
C MET A 30 18.27 3.79 11.25
N ALA A 31 19.28 4.06 12.09
CA ALA A 31 19.25 5.22 12.98
C ALA A 31 19.29 6.53 12.19
N GLU A 32 20.11 6.61 11.14
CA GLU A 32 20.15 7.75 10.24
C GLU A 32 18.84 7.90 9.45
N TYR A 33 18.27 6.78 8.96
CA TYR A 33 16.98 6.79 8.26
C TYR A 33 15.85 7.31 9.19
N VAL A 34 15.79 6.83 10.44
CA VAL A 34 14.81 7.27 11.44
C VAL A 34 15.03 8.74 11.77
N ALA A 35 16.26 9.16 12.04
CA ALA A 35 16.59 10.57 12.33
C ALA A 35 16.22 11.52 11.20
N ALA A 36 16.42 11.11 9.95
CA ALA A 36 15.97 11.89 8.78
C ALA A 36 14.44 12.05 8.74
N LYS A 37 13.69 11.00 9.10
CA LYS A 37 12.23 11.04 9.18
C LYS A 37 11.71 11.89 10.33
N GLU A 38 12.41 11.91 11.47
CA GLU A 38 12.04 12.71 12.63
C GLU A 38 12.01 14.22 12.35
N ASN A 39 12.74 14.70 11.36
CA ASN A 39 12.71 16.12 11.01
C ASN A 39 11.32 16.63 10.63
N ILE A 40 10.35 15.73 10.29
CA ILE A 40 8.96 16.13 10.02
C ILE A 40 8.28 16.73 11.26
N PHE A 41 8.68 16.33 12.49
CA PHE A 41 8.10 16.82 13.74
C PHE A 41 9.12 17.44 14.70
N ARG A 42 10.44 17.20 14.50
CA ARG A 42 11.52 17.61 15.41
C ARG A 42 11.54 19.10 15.73
N HIS A 43 11.11 19.94 14.81
CA HIS A 43 11.13 21.41 14.92
C HIS A 43 9.75 21.98 15.27
N GLN A 44 8.82 21.15 15.73
CA GLN A 44 7.52 21.58 16.25
C GLN A 44 7.65 22.26 17.60
N SER A 45 6.62 23.01 17.98
CA SER A 45 6.42 23.63 19.28
C SER A 45 5.27 22.95 20.04
N GLY A 46 4.99 23.38 21.26
CA GLY A 46 3.87 22.87 22.06
C GLY A 46 2.48 23.11 21.46
N GLU A 47 2.36 24.05 20.51
CA GLU A 47 1.11 24.38 19.81
C GLU A 47 0.86 23.46 18.59
N ASP A 48 1.85 22.64 18.20
CA ASP A 48 1.79 21.79 17.02
C ASP A 48 1.33 20.38 17.38
N VAL A 49 0.94 19.60 16.37
CA VAL A 49 0.43 18.23 16.53
C VAL A 49 1.27 17.26 15.74
N ALA A 50 1.64 16.14 16.35
CA ALA A 50 2.30 15.03 15.67
C ALA A 50 1.49 13.74 15.88
N VAL A 51 1.14 13.07 14.79
CA VAL A 51 0.34 11.85 14.76
C VAL A 51 1.26 10.66 14.50
N PHE A 52 1.16 9.62 15.33
CA PHE A 52 2.00 8.43 15.25
C PHE A 52 1.18 7.14 15.30
N ASN A 53 1.71 6.09 14.66
CA ASN A 53 1.16 4.75 14.76
C ASN A 53 1.66 4.07 16.05
N ALA A 54 0.75 3.74 16.95
CA ALA A 54 1.09 3.02 18.18
C ALA A 54 1.37 1.53 17.94
N ASP A 55 0.89 0.96 16.81
CA ASP A 55 1.13 -0.44 16.43
C ASP A 55 2.51 -0.66 15.78
N ASN A 56 3.32 0.39 15.61
CA ASN A 56 4.67 0.31 15.08
C ASN A 56 5.68 0.79 16.15
N ASP A 57 6.54 -0.08 16.61
CA ASP A 57 7.47 0.17 17.73
C ASP A 57 8.31 1.44 17.56
N ILE A 58 8.78 1.71 16.33
CA ILE A 58 9.63 2.87 16.05
C ILE A 58 8.81 4.17 16.17
N THR A 59 7.60 4.20 15.59
CA THR A 59 6.76 5.41 15.65
C THR A 59 6.14 5.62 17.03
N ALA A 60 5.83 4.54 17.76
CA ALA A 60 5.40 4.61 19.15
C ALA A 60 6.49 5.24 20.02
N GLU A 61 7.74 4.82 19.88
CA GLU A 61 8.89 5.41 20.59
C GLU A 61 9.11 6.88 20.18
N GLN A 62 8.93 7.23 18.91
CA GLN A 62 9.03 8.62 18.44
C GLN A 62 7.99 9.54 19.06
N SER A 63 6.80 9.03 19.39
CA SER A 63 5.73 9.83 20.00
C SER A 63 6.16 10.45 21.35
N HIS A 64 7.01 9.76 22.11
CA HIS A 64 7.55 10.25 23.38
C HIS A 64 8.58 11.38 23.23
N ARG A 65 9.07 11.59 22.00
CA ARG A 65 10.11 12.61 21.70
C ARG A 65 9.54 13.80 20.91
N ALA A 66 8.27 13.79 20.57
CA ALA A 66 7.63 14.87 19.82
C ALA A 66 7.57 16.14 20.71
N PRO A 67 8.06 17.30 20.24
CA PRO A 67 7.95 18.57 20.98
C PRO A 67 6.51 19.10 21.05
N GLY A 68 5.69 18.78 20.03
CA GLY A 68 4.29 19.10 19.98
C GLY A 68 3.40 18.08 20.69
N ARG A 69 2.08 18.30 20.65
CA ARG A 69 1.10 17.34 21.17
C ARG A 69 1.16 16.05 20.36
N ALA A 70 1.56 14.94 20.98
CA ALA A 70 1.53 13.64 20.35
C ALA A 70 0.11 13.07 20.38
N ARG A 71 -0.39 12.64 19.22
CA ARG A 71 -1.64 11.88 19.07
C ARG A 71 -1.32 10.53 18.46
N LEU A 72 -2.00 9.49 18.92
CA LEU A 72 -1.73 8.14 18.49
C LEU A 72 -2.88 7.61 17.63
N PHE A 73 -2.57 6.71 16.71
CA PHE A 73 -3.59 5.83 16.16
C PHE A 73 -3.17 4.38 16.34
N SER A 74 -4.14 3.51 16.62
CA SER A 74 -3.93 2.08 16.82
C SER A 74 -5.12 1.27 16.37
N ARG A 75 -4.86 0.22 15.62
CA ARG A 75 -5.85 -0.77 15.23
C ARG A 75 -5.95 -1.91 16.26
N GLN A 76 -4.93 -2.08 17.09
CA GLN A 76 -4.80 -3.19 18.04
C GLN A 76 -5.29 -2.80 19.44
N ASP A 77 -4.98 -1.59 19.90
CA ASP A 77 -5.24 -1.15 21.25
C ASP A 77 -5.94 0.22 21.31
N GLU A 78 -6.65 0.49 22.39
CA GLU A 78 -7.22 1.81 22.65
C GLU A 78 -6.12 2.80 23.08
N VAL A 79 -6.18 4.02 22.56
CA VAL A 79 -5.22 5.09 22.87
C VAL A 79 -5.86 6.17 23.75
N ALA A 80 -5.04 6.82 24.58
CA ALA A 80 -5.50 7.85 25.50
C ALA A 80 -5.90 9.16 24.80
N ASP A 81 -5.20 9.54 23.72
CA ASP A 81 -5.47 10.68 22.86
C ASP A 81 -5.18 10.32 21.41
N GLY A 82 -6.20 10.30 20.56
CA GLY A 82 -6.06 9.93 19.17
C GLY A 82 -7.21 9.11 18.61
N VAL A 83 -6.90 8.14 17.75
CA VAL A 83 -7.91 7.34 17.03
C VAL A 83 -7.59 5.86 17.16
N PHE A 84 -8.59 5.05 17.45
CA PHE A 84 -8.41 3.62 17.59
C PHE A 84 -9.61 2.84 17.05
N LEU A 85 -9.39 1.54 16.79
CA LEU A 85 -10.41 0.62 16.32
C LEU A 85 -11.02 -0.12 17.52
N ARG A 86 -12.35 -0.09 17.63
CA ARG A 86 -13.13 -0.89 18.59
C ARG A 86 -14.15 -1.72 17.83
N GLY A 87 -13.84 -3.00 17.60
CA GLY A 87 -14.61 -3.83 16.68
C GLY A 87 -14.52 -3.29 15.25
N GLU A 88 -15.64 -2.84 14.69
CA GLU A 88 -15.66 -2.17 13.38
C GLU A 88 -15.69 -0.64 13.50
N ASP A 89 -15.84 -0.10 14.69
CA ASP A 89 -15.95 1.34 14.92
C ASP A 89 -14.58 2.00 14.97
N ILE A 90 -14.40 3.06 14.19
CA ILE A 90 -13.25 3.97 14.26
C ILE A 90 -13.62 5.08 15.24
N VAL A 91 -13.00 5.04 16.41
CA VAL A 91 -13.28 5.91 17.55
C VAL A 91 -12.20 6.97 17.68
N CYS A 92 -12.59 8.23 17.79
CA CYS A 92 -11.70 9.33 18.13
C CYS A 92 -11.87 9.70 19.62
N ARG A 93 -10.75 9.72 20.36
CA ARG A 93 -10.69 10.21 21.75
C ARG A 93 -9.87 11.46 21.81
N SER A 94 -10.44 12.53 22.36
CA SER A 94 -9.77 13.82 22.51
C SER A 94 -10.29 14.54 23.74
N GLY A 95 -9.39 15.05 24.60
CA GLY A 95 -9.75 15.75 25.83
C GLY A 95 -10.62 14.93 26.80
N GLY A 96 -10.46 13.59 26.79
CA GLY A 96 -11.24 12.67 27.62
C GLY A 96 -12.63 12.32 27.07
N HIS A 97 -13.03 12.88 25.93
CA HIS A 97 -14.29 12.57 25.25
C HIS A 97 -14.07 11.61 24.09
N GLU A 98 -14.98 10.66 23.94
CA GLU A 98 -14.98 9.70 22.83
C GLU A 98 -16.14 9.97 21.88
N ARG A 99 -15.92 9.71 20.60
CA ARG A 99 -16.97 9.65 19.59
C ARG A 99 -16.62 8.65 18.49
N VAL A 100 -17.63 7.95 18.00
CA VAL A 100 -17.49 7.13 16.80
C VAL A 100 -17.52 8.05 15.59
N VAL A 101 -16.42 8.08 14.83
CA VAL A 101 -16.30 8.90 13.62
C VAL A 101 -16.96 8.20 12.43
N MET A 102 -16.63 6.92 12.23
CA MET A 102 -17.13 6.09 11.14
C MET A 102 -16.89 4.60 11.45
N THR A 103 -17.34 3.71 10.58
CA THR A 103 -17.03 2.29 10.65
C THR A 103 -16.04 1.89 9.55
N THR A 104 -15.38 0.75 9.71
CA THR A 104 -14.52 0.17 8.65
C THR A 104 -15.29 -0.13 7.37
N GLY A 105 -16.60 -0.43 7.48
CA GLY A 105 -17.49 -0.64 6.34
C GLY A 105 -17.78 0.61 5.50
N ASP A 106 -17.52 1.81 6.03
CA ASP A 106 -17.63 3.06 5.27
C ASP A 106 -16.45 3.26 4.28
N ILE A 107 -15.34 2.51 4.46
CA ILE A 107 -14.13 2.67 3.65
C ILE A 107 -14.27 1.86 2.36
N LYS A 108 -14.41 2.57 1.24
CA LYS A 108 -14.58 1.97 -0.09
C LYS A 108 -13.33 1.25 -0.60
N ILE A 109 -12.15 1.75 -0.28
CA ILE A 109 -10.87 1.19 -0.75
C ILE A 109 -10.46 -0.03 0.09
N PRO A 110 -10.06 -1.15 -0.54
CA PRO A 110 -9.76 -2.40 0.18
C PRO A 110 -8.45 -2.33 0.97
N GLY A 111 -8.36 -3.19 1.99
CA GLY A 111 -7.12 -3.46 2.71
C GLY A 111 -7.03 -2.80 4.09
N VAL A 112 -6.51 -3.55 5.04
CA VAL A 112 -6.36 -3.15 6.45
C VAL A 112 -5.49 -1.89 6.61
N HIS A 113 -4.46 -1.76 5.77
CA HIS A 113 -3.60 -0.57 5.74
C HIS A 113 -4.38 0.71 5.40
N ASN A 114 -5.52 0.61 4.69
CA ASN A 114 -6.35 1.78 4.43
C ASN A 114 -7.16 2.18 5.67
N VAL A 115 -7.57 1.24 6.50
CA VAL A 115 -8.15 1.55 7.82
C VAL A 115 -7.15 2.36 8.64
N GLU A 116 -5.89 1.93 8.72
CA GLU A 116 -4.81 2.67 9.40
C GLU A 116 -4.58 4.06 8.80
N ASN A 117 -4.60 4.18 7.47
CA ASN A 117 -4.48 5.47 6.78
C ASN A 117 -5.63 6.43 7.14
N TYR A 118 -6.87 5.93 7.20
CA TYR A 118 -8.02 6.72 7.63
C TYR A 118 -7.89 7.14 9.09
N MET A 119 -7.48 6.24 9.97
CA MET A 119 -7.26 6.56 11.39
C MET A 119 -6.20 7.64 11.57
N ALA A 120 -5.09 7.54 10.83
CA ALA A 120 -4.04 8.57 10.81
C ALA A 120 -4.57 9.93 10.30
N ALA A 121 -5.35 9.91 9.22
CA ALA A 121 -5.96 11.13 8.67
C ALA A 121 -6.97 11.75 9.63
N ILE A 122 -7.86 10.95 10.24
CA ILE A 122 -8.82 11.40 11.26
C ILE A 122 -8.09 12.05 12.45
N ALA A 123 -7.02 11.40 12.94
CA ALA A 123 -6.23 11.96 14.03
C ALA A 123 -5.59 13.32 13.67
N ALA A 124 -5.21 13.50 12.40
CA ALA A 124 -4.60 14.73 11.91
C ALA A 124 -5.61 15.88 11.71
N VAL A 125 -6.86 15.55 11.30
CA VAL A 125 -7.87 16.57 10.97
C VAL A 125 -8.93 16.76 12.06
N ASP A 126 -8.75 16.10 13.21
CA ASP A 126 -9.68 16.19 14.34
C ASP A 126 -9.89 17.66 14.78
N GLY A 127 -11.15 18.06 14.86
CA GLY A 127 -11.53 19.44 15.13
C GLY A 127 -11.44 20.41 13.94
N LEU A 128 -10.88 19.98 12.80
CA LEU A 128 -10.79 20.77 11.57
C LEU A 128 -11.84 20.39 10.53
N VAL A 129 -12.22 19.11 10.49
CA VAL A 129 -13.17 18.55 9.52
C VAL A 129 -14.31 17.86 10.27
N PRO A 130 -15.59 18.14 9.95
CA PRO A 130 -16.73 17.45 10.52
C PRO A 130 -16.73 15.95 10.19
N ASP A 131 -17.17 15.11 11.14
CA ASP A 131 -17.18 13.65 10.97
C ASP A 131 -18.04 13.17 9.79
N GLU A 132 -19.11 13.88 9.48
CA GLU A 132 -19.97 13.60 8.32
C GLU A 132 -19.21 13.75 6.99
N VAL A 133 -18.37 14.77 6.86
CA VAL A 133 -17.54 15.01 5.68
C VAL A 133 -16.51 13.90 5.54
N ILE A 134 -15.93 13.43 6.66
CA ILE A 134 -14.99 12.31 6.66
C ILE A 134 -15.66 11.02 6.19
N ARG A 135 -16.89 10.72 6.68
CA ARG A 135 -17.66 9.55 6.27
C ARG A 135 -18.04 9.58 4.79
N ASP A 136 -18.53 10.71 4.33
CA ASP A 136 -18.92 10.86 2.92
C ASP A 136 -17.72 10.70 2.00
N PHE A 137 -16.58 11.31 2.36
CA PHE A 137 -15.33 11.12 1.64
C PHE A 137 -14.90 9.65 1.62
N ALA A 138 -15.01 8.92 2.73
CA ALA A 138 -14.61 7.52 2.81
C ALA A 138 -15.45 6.62 1.88
N ARG A 139 -16.75 6.90 1.74
CA ARG A 139 -17.68 6.19 0.88
C ARG A 139 -17.46 6.48 -0.60
N GLU A 140 -16.97 7.67 -0.94
CA GLU A 140 -16.75 8.10 -2.32
C GLU A 140 -15.34 7.85 -2.81
N PHE A 141 -14.33 8.01 -1.95
CA PHE A 141 -12.93 7.93 -2.32
C PHE A 141 -12.54 6.56 -2.87
N GLY A 142 -12.28 6.51 -4.17
CA GLY A 142 -11.92 5.31 -4.91
C GLY A 142 -10.44 4.92 -4.86
N GLY A 143 -9.65 5.60 -4.03
CA GLY A 143 -8.20 5.37 -3.91
C GLY A 143 -7.36 6.32 -4.76
N VAL A 144 -6.06 6.12 -4.70
CA VAL A 144 -5.07 6.87 -5.49
C VAL A 144 -4.83 6.12 -6.79
N GLU A 145 -4.81 6.84 -7.91
CA GLU A 145 -4.50 6.27 -9.22
C GLU A 145 -3.22 5.43 -9.18
N HIS A 146 -3.27 4.26 -9.80
CA HIS A 146 -2.18 3.26 -9.83
C HIS A 146 -1.86 2.55 -8.50
N ARG A 147 -2.66 2.72 -7.43
CA ARG A 147 -2.48 2.04 -6.15
C ARG A 147 -3.72 1.21 -5.81
N ILE A 148 -3.69 -0.08 -6.11
CA ILE A 148 -4.82 -1.03 -5.95
C ILE A 148 -6.13 -0.38 -6.47
N GLU A 149 -6.01 0.35 -7.57
CA GLU A 149 -7.09 1.09 -8.21
C GLU A 149 -8.00 0.10 -8.95
N LEU A 150 -9.26 0.00 -8.56
CA LEU A 150 -10.25 -0.76 -9.35
C LEU A 150 -10.50 -0.02 -10.66
N VAL A 151 -10.04 -0.60 -11.77
CA VAL A 151 -10.19 -0.03 -13.11
C VAL A 151 -11.58 -0.31 -13.66
N ARG A 152 -12.00 -1.57 -13.63
CA ARG A 152 -13.25 -2.04 -14.19
C ARG A 152 -13.61 -3.43 -13.66
N THR A 153 -14.89 -3.72 -13.57
CA THR A 153 -15.40 -5.09 -13.53
C THR A 153 -15.84 -5.47 -14.93
N TYR A 154 -15.21 -6.48 -15.53
CA TYR A 154 -15.51 -6.98 -16.86
C TYR A 154 -15.86 -8.46 -16.82
N ARG A 155 -17.03 -8.83 -17.31
CA ARG A 155 -17.57 -10.21 -17.30
C ARG A 155 -17.49 -10.88 -15.90
N GLY A 156 -17.76 -10.10 -14.83
CA GLY A 156 -17.71 -10.57 -13.46
C GLY A 156 -16.30 -10.68 -12.87
N VAL A 157 -15.24 -10.28 -13.58
CA VAL A 157 -13.85 -10.24 -13.15
C VAL A 157 -13.48 -8.81 -12.77
N ARG A 158 -12.85 -8.60 -11.61
CA ARG A 158 -12.39 -7.29 -11.15
C ARG A 158 -10.93 -7.06 -11.55
N TYR A 159 -10.65 -5.97 -12.24
CA TYR A 159 -9.31 -5.60 -12.72
C TYR A 159 -8.75 -4.45 -11.90
N TYR A 160 -7.62 -4.69 -11.23
CA TYR A 160 -6.94 -3.71 -10.38
C TYR A 160 -5.61 -3.26 -10.97
N ASN A 161 -5.37 -1.96 -10.90
CA ASN A 161 -4.12 -1.32 -11.30
C ASN A 161 -3.32 -0.94 -10.06
N ASP A 162 -2.25 -1.69 -9.79
CA ASP A 162 -1.26 -1.41 -8.74
C ASP A 162 0.14 -1.17 -9.34
N SER A 163 0.18 -0.48 -10.49
CA SER A 163 1.41 -0.22 -11.23
C SER A 163 2.47 0.53 -10.42
N ILE A 164 2.09 1.23 -9.36
CA ILE A 164 3.02 1.90 -8.43
C ILE A 164 3.83 0.92 -7.58
N ALA A 165 3.42 -0.35 -7.47
CA ALA A 165 4.13 -1.40 -6.76
C ALA A 165 5.40 -1.81 -7.51
N SER A 166 6.42 -0.95 -7.45
CA SER A 166 7.69 -1.09 -8.18
C SER A 166 8.80 -1.75 -7.35
N SER A 167 8.42 -2.55 -6.35
CA SER A 167 9.32 -3.37 -5.52
C SER A 167 8.56 -4.55 -4.92
N PRO A 168 9.25 -5.66 -4.57
CA PRO A 168 8.64 -6.83 -3.95
C PRO A 168 7.77 -6.51 -2.74
N SER A 169 8.25 -5.70 -1.81
CA SER A 169 7.53 -5.34 -0.58
C SER A 169 6.18 -4.64 -0.84
N ARG A 170 6.09 -3.84 -1.91
CA ARG A 170 4.83 -3.17 -2.28
C ARG A 170 3.83 -4.13 -2.89
N THR A 171 4.28 -5.03 -3.76
CA THR A 171 3.43 -6.09 -4.31
C THR A 171 2.92 -7.02 -3.22
N ILE A 172 3.76 -7.39 -2.24
CA ILE A 172 3.34 -8.16 -1.06
C ILE A 172 2.20 -7.46 -0.32
N ALA A 173 2.35 -6.17 -0.03
CA ALA A 173 1.29 -5.40 0.62
C ALA A 173 -0.01 -5.38 -0.21
N GLY A 174 0.11 -5.29 -1.53
CA GLY A 174 -1.02 -5.37 -2.46
C GLY A 174 -1.69 -6.75 -2.44
N LEU A 175 -0.93 -7.84 -2.52
CA LEU A 175 -1.45 -9.20 -2.51
C LEU A 175 -2.23 -9.51 -1.23
N ARG A 176 -1.71 -9.11 -0.07
CA ARG A 176 -2.36 -9.29 1.25
C ARG A 176 -3.64 -8.47 1.44
N SER A 177 -3.97 -7.56 0.50
CA SER A 177 -5.21 -6.77 0.54
C SER A 177 -6.40 -7.51 -0.06
N PHE A 178 -6.18 -8.64 -0.73
CA PHE A 178 -7.23 -9.47 -1.30
C PHE A 178 -7.50 -10.69 -0.43
N HIS A 179 -8.76 -11.07 -0.32
CA HIS A 179 -9.17 -12.26 0.44
C HIS A 179 -9.06 -13.55 -0.39
N GLU A 180 -9.21 -13.43 -1.70
CA GLU A 180 -9.11 -14.51 -2.66
C GLU A 180 -7.74 -14.55 -3.34
N LYS A 181 -7.33 -15.74 -3.84
CA LYS A 181 -6.14 -15.85 -4.68
C LYS A 181 -6.35 -15.12 -6.00
N VAL A 182 -5.41 -14.25 -6.34
CA VAL A 182 -5.48 -13.38 -7.51
C VAL A 182 -4.80 -13.97 -8.74
N ILE A 183 -5.11 -13.41 -9.91
CA ILE A 183 -4.29 -13.51 -11.12
C ILE A 183 -3.36 -12.29 -11.10
N LEU A 184 -2.05 -12.54 -10.96
CA LEU A 184 -1.03 -11.51 -10.83
C LEU A 184 -0.30 -11.30 -12.16
N ILE A 185 -0.25 -10.06 -12.64
CA ILE A 185 0.65 -9.64 -13.72
C ILE A 185 1.86 -8.98 -13.08
N ALA A 186 3.05 -9.59 -13.24
CA ALA A 186 4.29 -9.13 -12.61
C ALA A 186 5.47 -9.12 -13.57
N GLY A 187 6.52 -8.37 -13.18
CA GLY A 187 7.76 -8.21 -13.92
C GLY A 187 7.97 -6.79 -14.46
N GLY A 188 9.15 -6.56 -15.01
CA GLY A 188 9.58 -5.26 -15.50
C GLY A 188 11.08 -5.06 -15.38
N TYR A 189 11.53 -3.80 -15.22
CA TYR A 189 12.93 -3.41 -15.13
C TYR A 189 13.59 -3.90 -13.84
N ASP A 190 14.79 -4.46 -13.97
CA ASP A 190 15.59 -4.97 -12.86
C ASP A 190 16.36 -3.87 -12.13
N LYS A 191 15.98 -3.62 -10.88
CA LYS A 191 16.70 -2.74 -9.94
C LYS A 191 17.72 -3.50 -9.09
N HIS A 192 18.00 -4.75 -9.40
CA HIS A 192 18.86 -5.65 -8.60
C HIS A 192 18.37 -5.87 -7.15
N ILE A 193 17.05 -5.80 -6.93
CA ILE A 193 16.42 -6.12 -5.65
C ILE A 193 16.13 -7.62 -5.61
N PRO A 194 16.46 -8.33 -4.51
CA PRO A 194 16.10 -9.75 -4.35
C PRO A 194 14.59 -9.99 -4.36
N PHE A 195 14.16 -11.07 -5.01
CA PHE A 195 12.75 -11.47 -5.08
C PHE A 195 12.39 -12.62 -4.12
N ASP A 196 13.35 -13.11 -3.33
CA ASP A 196 13.16 -14.27 -2.46
C ASP A 196 11.98 -14.10 -1.50
N VAL A 197 11.79 -12.89 -0.96
CA VAL A 197 10.68 -12.59 -0.04
C VAL A 197 9.31 -12.56 -0.75
N LEU A 198 9.28 -12.45 -2.08
CA LEU A 198 8.04 -12.41 -2.86
C LEU A 198 7.53 -13.82 -3.20
N GLY A 199 8.45 -14.80 -3.35
CA GLY A 199 8.10 -16.16 -3.74
C GLY A 199 7.03 -16.81 -2.86
N PRO A 200 7.22 -16.88 -1.52
CA PRO A 200 6.22 -17.45 -0.60
C PRO A 200 4.86 -16.76 -0.68
N GLU A 201 4.85 -15.44 -0.81
CA GLU A 201 3.61 -14.65 -0.89
C GLU A 201 2.84 -14.92 -2.20
N ILE A 202 3.58 -15.13 -3.30
CA ILE A 202 2.95 -15.54 -4.57
C ILE A 202 2.36 -16.95 -4.44
N VAL A 203 3.04 -17.90 -3.81
CA VAL A 203 2.51 -19.25 -3.58
C VAL A 203 1.22 -19.21 -2.75
N GLU A 204 1.17 -18.34 -1.76
CA GLU A 204 0.01 -18.22 -0.87
C GLU A 204 -1.17 -17.49 -1.53
N HIS A 205 -0.91 -16.36 -2.21
CA HIS A 205 -1.95 -15.41 -2.63
C HIS A 205 -2.29 -15.42 -4.12
N VAL A 206 -1.54 -16.15 -4.95
CA VAL A 206 -1.70 -16.13 -6.41
C VAL A 206 -2.15 -17.49 -6.92
N LYS A 207 -3.14 -17.53 -7.81
CA LYS A 207 -3.56 -18.74 -8.52
C LYS A 207 -2.95 -18.87 -9.92
N LEU A 208 -2.70 -17.72 -10.56
CA LEU A 208 -2.05 -17.60 -11.86
C LEU A 208 -1.09 -16.41 -11.85
N LEU A 209 0.17 -16.69 -12.15
CA LEU A 209 1.21 -15.67 -12.30
C LEU A 209 1.53 -15.49 -13.78
N VAL A 210 1.26 -14.29 -14.30
CA VAL A 210 1.61 -13.90 -15.66
C VAL A 210 2.84 -12.98 -15.58
N LEU A 211 3.96 -13.50 -16.06
CA LEU A 211 5.24 -12.82 -16.04
C LEU A 211 5.50 -12.11 -17.37
N CYS A 212 5.99 -10.85 -17.29
CA CYS A 212 6.44 -10.09 -18.46
C CYS A 212 7.60 -9.17 -18.09
N GLY A 213 8.48 -8.89 -19.06
CA GLY A 213 9.61 -7.98 -18.89
C GLY A 213 10.89 -8.64 -18.37
N ALA A 214 11.92 -7.83 -18.15
CA ALA A 214 13.29 -8.30 -17.94
C ALA A 214 13.54 -9.14 -16.66
N THR A 215 12.63 -9.07 -15.69
CA THR A 215 12.75 -9.80 -14.40
C THR A 215 11.93 -11.09 -14.34
N ALA A 216 11.30 -11.51 -15.43
CA ALA A 216 10.42 -12.69 -15.47
C ALA A 216 11.10 -13.93 -14.88
N ASP A 217 12.30 -14.28 -15.37
CA ASP A 217 13.06 -15.46 -14.90
C ASP A 217 13.42 -15.38 -13.42
N LYS A 218 13.75 -14.17 -12.91
CA LYS A 218 14.10 -13.98 -11.49
C LYS A 218 12.90 -14.17 -10.57
N ILE A 219 11.74 -13.67 -10.97
CA ILE A 219 10.50 -13.85 -10.18
C ILE A 219 10.08 -15.31 -10.24
N ARG A 220 10.14 -15.95 -11.42
CA ARG A 220 9.89 -17.39 -11.56
C ARG A 220 10.76 -18.20 -10.61
N ALA A 221 12.08 -17.98 -10.64
CA ALA A 221 13.02 -18.70 -9.79
C ALA A 221 12.71 -18.48 -8.28
N ALA A 222 12.33 -17.28 -7.88
CA ALA A 222 11.93 -17.00 -6.49
C ALA A 222 10.67 -17.77 -6.07
N VAL A 223 9.70 -17.94 -6.98
CA VAL A 223 8.47 -18.72 -6.73
C VAL A 223 8.77 -20.21 -6.68
N GLU A 224 9.50 -20.74 -7.67
CA GLU A 224 9.82 -22.18 -7.78
C GLU A 224 10.71 -22.65 -6.61
N ASN A 225 11.54 -21.79 -6.04
CA ASN A 225 12.36 -22.07 -4.86
C ASN A 225 11.65 -21.77 -3.53
N ALA A 226 10.43 -21.24 -3.55
CA ALA A 226 9.72 -20.87 -2.33
C ALA A 226 9.21 -22.10 -1.56
N PRO A 227 9.22 -22.07 -0.22
CA PRO A 227 8.56 -23.08 0.59
C PRO A 227 7.09 -23.24 0.20
N GLY A 228 6.64 -24.48 0.04
CA GLY A 228 5.25 -24.79 -0.30
C GLY A 228 4.90 -24.68 -1.78
N TYR A 229 5.85 -24.35 -2.64
CA TYR A 229 5.60 -24.38 -4.08
C TYR A 229 5.37 -25.82 -4.58
N GLU A 230 4.30 -26.00 -5.35
CA GLU A 230 4.00 -27.22 -6.08
C GLU A 230 3.95 -26.87 -7.58
N PRO A 231 4.51 -27.71 -8.48
CA PRO A 231 4.43 -27.46 -9.92
C PRO A 231 3.00 -27.21 -10.39
N GLY A 232 2.78 -26.06 -11.03
CA GLY A 232 1.46 -25.61 -11.49
C GLY A 232 0.58 -24.93 -10.45
N LYS A 233 1.09 -24.68 -9.22
CA LYS A 233 0.37 -23.96 -8.15
C LYS A 233 1.27 -22.92 -7.45
N PRO A 234 1.25 -21.68 -7.91
CA PRO A 234 0.44 -21.12 -9.02
C PRO A 234 0.86 -21.62 -10.40
N GLU A 235 -0.07 -21.59 -11.36
CA GLU A 235 0.28 -21.69 -12.78
C GLU A 235 1.13 -20.47 -13.13
N ILE A 236 2.22 -20.66 -13.93
CA ILE A 236 3.12 -19.58 -14.31
C ILE A 236 3.19 -19.51 -15.83
N LEU A 237 2.88 -18.33 -16.37
CA LEU A 237 2.95 -18.04 -17.80
C LEU A 237 3.98 -16.93 -18.05
N ASP A 238 4.88 -17.13 -19.00
CA ASP A 238 5.73 -16.06 -19.55
C ASP A 238 5.10 -15.56 -20.82
N VAL A 239 4.72 -14.28 -20.84
CA VAL A 239 4.00 -13.69 -21.96
C VAL A 239 4.57 -12.32 -22.30
N THR A 240 4.95 -12.13 -23.55
CA THR A 240 5.39 -10.86 -24.12
C THR A 240 4.67 -10.62 -25.45
N PRO A 241 4.35 -9.38 -25.80
CA PRO A 241 4.56 -8.11 -25.08
C PRO A 241 3.55 -7.90 -23.94
N PHE A 242 3.65 -6.79 -23.22
CA PHE A 242 2.79 -6.44 -22.09
C PHE A 242 1.28 -6.56 -22.40
N THR A 243 0.86 -6.13 -23.61
CA THR A 243 -0.55 -6.27 -24.03
C THR A 243 -1.01 -7.72 -24.02
N ALA A 244 -0.18 -8.64 -24.56
CA ALA A 244 -0.48 -10.06 -24.58
C ALA A 244 -0.53 -10.66 -23.15
N ALA A 245 0.29 -10.15 -22.21
CA ALA A 245 0.23 -10.55 -20.81
C ALA A 245 -1.11 -10.16 -20.15
N VAL A 246 -1.60 -8.97 -20.44
CA VAL A 246 -2.91 -8.51 -19.94
C VAL A 246 -4.05 -9.34 -20.56
N GLU A 247 -3.98 -9.65 -21.85
CA GLU A 247 -4.95 -10.49 -22.56
C GLU A 247 -4.91 -11.93 -22.05
N ALA A 248 -3.74 -12.52 -21.83
CA ALA A 248 -3.59 -13.85 -21.25
C ALA A 248 -4.22 -13.95 -19.85
N ALA A 249 -4.04 -12.93 -19.02
CA ALA A 249 -4.70 -12.83 -17.72
C ALA A 249 -6.22 -12.80 -17.85
N ARG A 250 -6.76 -12.02 -18.81
CA ARG A 250 -8.19 -11.96 -19.11
C ARG A 250 -8.73 -13.33 -19.56
N ASP A 251 -8.06 -13.96 -20.49
CA ASP A 251 -8.53 -15.20 -21.13
C ASP A 251 -8.54 -16.42 -20.18
N ARG A 252 -7.76 -16.34 -19.06
CA ARG A 252 -7.74 -17.34 -17.99
C ARG A 252 -8.63 -17.00 -16.79
N ALA A 253 -9.10 -15.76 -16.70
CA ALA A 253 -9.95 -15.31 -15.62
C ALA A 253 -11.39 -15.83 -15.75
N GLN A 254 -12.00 -16.16 -14.61
CA GLN A 254 -13.39 -16.58 -14.49
C GLN A 254 -14.19 -15.57 -13.67
N PRO A 255 -15.53 -15.49 -13.85
CA PRO A 255 -16.37 -14.64 -13.01
C PRO A 255 -16.11 -14.87 -11.53
N GLY A 256 -15.93 -13.79 -10.77
CA GLY A 256 -15.53 -13.79 -9.36
C GLY A 256 -14.04 -13.54 -9.13
N ASP A 257 -13.19 -13.72 -10.15
CA ASP A 257 -11.76 -13.52 -10.02
C ASP A 257 -11.34 -12.05 -9.86
N VAL A 258 -10.13 -11.90 -9.32
CA VAL A 258 -9.37 -10.65 -9.32
C VAL A 258 -8.15 -10.79 -10.21
N VAL A 259 -8.00 -9.87 -11.16
CA VAL A 259 -6.76 -9.66 -11.92
C VAL A 259 -6.10 -8.39 -11.42
N THR A 260 -4.83 -8.46 -11.03
CA THR A 260 -4.08 -7.29 -10.57
C THR A 260 -2.77 -7.12 -11.32
N LEU A 261 -2.53 -5.91 -11.83
CA LEU A 261 -1.21 -5.47 -12.26
C LEU A 261 -0.46 -4.97 -11.03
N SER A 262 0.38 -5.81 -10.41
CA SER A 262 1.26 -5.43 -9.30
C SER A 262 2.69 -5.93 -9.57
N PRO A 263 3.48 -5.13 -10.29
CA PRO A 263 4.63 -5.64 -11.06
C PRO A 263 5.84 -6.08 -10.24
N ALA A 264 5.97 -5.67 -8.98
CA ALA A 264 7.17 -5.82 -8.15
C ALA A 264 8.44 -5.15 -8.70
N CYS A 265 8.35 -4.50 -9.86
CA CYS A 265 9.46 -3.96 -10.65
C CYS A 265 9.18 -2.55 -11.14
N ALA A 266 10.24 -1.78 -11.40
CA ALA A 266 10.11 -0.53 -12.14
C ALA A 266 9.63 -0.80 -13.59
N ALA A 267 9.25 0.26 -14.29
CA ALA A 267 8.65 0.17 -15.61
C ALA A 267 9.63 0.43 -16.76
N PHE A 268 10.89 0.79 -16.47
CA PHE A 268 11.84 1.39 -17.39
C PHE A 268 12.30 0.51 -18.56
N ASP A 269 11.97 -0.77 -18.56
CA ASP A 269 12.23 -1.69 -19.67
C ASP A 269 11.25 -1.51 -20.85
N GLN A 270 10.00 -1.07 -20.57
CA GLN A 270 8.98 -0.93 -21.60
C GLN A 270 8.24 0.42 -21.56
N PHE A 271 8.32 1.17 -20.45
CA PHE A 271 7.61 2.43 -20.22
C PHE A 271 8.53 3.45 -19.55
N LYS A 272 8.26 4.75 -19.71
CA LYS A 272 9.06 5.81 -19.04
C LYS A 272 8.93 5.79 -17.52
N ASN A 273 7.77 5.36 -17.00
CA ASN A 273 7.49 5.31 -15.57
C ASN A 273 6.28 4.42 -15.27
N PHE A 274 6.02 4.21 -13.97
CA PHE A 274 4.90 3.38 -13.52
C PHE A 274 3.52 3.97 -13.92
N ALA A 275 3.40 5.29 -14.02
CA ALA A 275 2.13 5.93 -14.38
C ALA A 275 1.77 5.65 -15.85
N GLU A 276 2.74 5.71 -16.77
CA GLU A 276 2.51 5.31 -18.16
C GLU A 276 2.11 3.83 -18.28
N ARG A 277 2.81 2.92 -17.58
CA ARG A 277 2.44 1.51 -17.54
C ARG A 277 1.01 1.31 -17.02
N GLY A 278 0.66 1.99 -15.92
CA GLY A 278 -0.68 1.91 -15.34
C GLY A 278 -1.76 2.47 -16.25
N LYS A 279 -1.53 3.61 -16.91
CA LYS A 279 -2.45 4.17 -17.92
C LYS A 279 -2.63 3.25 -19.12
N PHE A 280 -1.55 2.63 -19.56
CA PHE A 280 -1.60 1.68 -20.68
C PHE A 280 -2.40 0.42 -20.30
N PHE A 281 -2.20 -0.13 -19.09
CA PHE A 281 -3.04 -1.20 -18.57
C PHE A 281 -4.53 -0.80 -18.55
N LYS A 282 -4.85 0.37 -18.01
CA LYS A 282 -6.22 0.90 -17.98
C LYS A 282 -6.81 1.04 -19.38
N SER A 283 -6.03 1.49 -20.36
CA SER A 283 -6.51 1.62 -21.75
C SER A 283 -6.86 0.28 -22.39
N ILE A 284 -6.08 -0.78 -22.10
CA ILE A 284 -6.39 -2.14 -22.58
C ILE A 284 -7.68 -2.65 -21.92
N VAL A 285 -7.76 -2.59 -20.60
CA VAL A 285 -8.91 -3.11 -19.83
C VAL A 285 -10.20 -2.37 -20.20
N ASN A 286 -10.16 -1.05 -20.34
CA ASN A 286 -11.31 -0.23 -20.70
C ASN A 286 -11.69 -0.35 -22.18
N GLY A 287 -10.78 -0.76 -23.05
CA GLY A 287 -11.00 -0.96 -24.47
C GLY A 287 -11.76 -2.25 -24.82
N TRP A 288 -11.92 -3.20 -23.89
CA TRP A 288 -12.65 -4.44 -24.19
C TRP A 288 -14.14 -4.18 -24.35
N GLN A 289 -14.71 -4.74 -25.44
CA GLN A 289 -16.14 -4.71 -25.69
C GLN A 289 -16.85 -5.85 -24.95
N GLU A 290 -18.07 -5.61 -24.53
CA GLU A 290 -18.90 -6.62 -23.82
C GLU A 290 -19.29 -7.79 -24.71
#